data_9b91726b13a2ddbfdcc1ffbd939474c8
#
_entry.id   9b91726b13a2ddbfdcc1ffbd939474c8
#
_cell.length_a   1.000
_cell.length_b   1.000
_cell.length_c   1.000
_cell.angle_alpha   90.00
_cell.angle_beta   90.00
_cell.angle_gamma   90.00
#
_symmetry.space_group_name_H-M   'P 1'
#
loop_
_entity.id
_entity.type
_entity.pdbx_description
1 polymer ?
#
loop_
_entity_poly.entity_id
_entity_poly.type
_entity_poly.pdbx_seq_one_letter_code
_entity_poly.pdbx_strand_id
1 'polypeptide(L)'
;MNSSDQPLYAQIKSAIDKKIETAEWPANFQVPSEDDLAGTFSASRLTVRRALRELQADGVLLRIQGRGTFVIGPRMQCAIFNLPDASEEVIMSGGAHSSRVLQHEVLSADNPRRNMLQSSPENEVYYSKLLHLEDGTPIQIEERYVNSAEAPDYLQQDFTLITPSFWLLRNTIVTTVDNTIRAIRADEEIRESLQIDISQPCLLVDRQTWRDGIPVTRSRFTYPGDRYRLRSSHEARATRVNAVNSSR
;
A
#
# COMPACT_ATOMS: atom_id res chain seq x y z
N MET A 1 18.03 -31.07 -6.97
CA MET A 1 17.34 -30.81 -8.25
C MET A 1 18.08 -29.61 -8.90
N ASN A 2 18.70 -29.87 -10.05
CA ASN A 2 19.61 -28.91 -10.70
C ASN A 2 18.86 -27.66 -11.21
N SER A 3 19.40 -26.48 -10.92
CA SER A 3 18.89 -25.13 -11.33
C SER A 3 18.84 -24.93 -12.86
N SER A 4 19.30 -25.85 -13.66
CA SER A 4 19.40 -25.76 -15.12
C SER A 4 18.15 -26.16 -15.90
N ASP A 5 17.10 -26.65 -15.23
CA ASP A 5 15.89 -27.17 -15.88
C ASP A 5 14.68 -26.20 -15.79
N GLN A 6 14.86 -25.04 -15.16
CA GLN A 6 13.79 -24.04 -15.03
C GLN A 6 13.76 -23.10 -16.25
N PRO A 7 12.58 -22.70 -16.73
CA PRO A 7 12.45 -21.70 -17.79
C PRO A 7 13.21 -20.41 -17.45
N LEU A 8 13.83 -19.77 -18.44
CA LEU A 8 14.69 -18.60 -18.23
C LEU A 8 13.99 -17.46 -17.48
N TYR A 9 12.70 -17.24 -17.72
CA TYR A 9 11.94 -16.23 -16.97
C TYR A 9 11.84 -16.54 -15.46
N ALA A 10 11.76 -17.82 -15.08
CA ALA A 10 11.71 -18.24 -13.68
C ALA A 10 13.08 -18.08 -13.01
N GLN A 11 14.18 -18.29 -13.74
CA GLN A 11 15.53 -18.02 -13.26
C GLN A 11 15.74 -16.54 -13.02
N ILE A 12 15.27 -15.65 -13.93
CA ILE A 12 15.33 -14.20 -13.79
C ILE A 12 14.51 -13.76 -12.57
N LYS A 13 13.29 -14.29 -12.41
CA LYS A 13 12.44 -14.03 -11.25
C LYS A 13 13.16 -14.37 -9.95
N SER A 14 13.70 -15.59 -9.84
CA SER A 14 14.42 -16.06 -8.65
C SER A 14 15.69 -15.22 -8.36
N ALA A 15 16.40 -14.79 -9.40
CA ALA A 15 17.57 -13.92 -9.24
C ALA A 15 17.20 -12.53 -8.71
N ILE A 16 16.07 -11.96 -9.16
CA ILE A 16 15.56 -10.69 -8.67
C ILE A 16 15.06 -10.84 -7.24
N ASP A 17 14.29 -11.89 -6.92
CA ASP A 17 13.82 -12.17 -5.57
C ASP A 17 15.00 -12.27 -4.60
N LYS A 18 16.07 -12.96 -4.98
CA LYS A 18 17.27 -13.08 -4.14
C LYS A 18 17.94 -11.74 -3.87
N LYS A 19 18.02 -10.84 -4.86
CA LYS A 19 18.58 -9.48 -4.69
C LYS A 19 17.74 -8.66 -3.71
N ILE A 20 16.43 -8.88 -3.70
CA ILE A 20 15.50 -8.22 -2.78
C ILE A 20 15.63 -8.83 -1.37
N GLU A 21 15.65 -10.14 -1.25
CA GLU A 21 15.82 -10.85 0.03
C GLU A 21 17.14 -10.51 0.73
N THR A 22 18.21 -10.37 -0.05
CA THR A 22 19.55 -9.99 0.47
C THR A 22 19.72 -8.50 0.69
N ALA A 23 18.66 -7.69 0.47
CA ALA A 23 18.69 -6.22 0.51
C ALA A 23 19.71 -5.56 -0.45
N GLU A 24 20.21 -6.28 -1.46
CA GLU A 24 20.97 -5.69 -2.55
C GLU A 24 20.10 -4.70 -3.34
N TRP A 25 18.83 -5.04 -3.51
CA TRP A 25 17.78 -4.15 -3.96
C TRP A 25 16.81 -3.86 -2.80
N PRO A 26 17.05 -2.80 -2.03
CA PRO A 26 16.21 -2.47 -0.89
C PRO A 26 14.82 -2.01 -1.32
N ALA A 27 13.92 -1.88 -0.36
CA ALA A 27 12.63 -1.25 -0.58
C ALA A 27 12.76 0.06 -1.35
N ASN A 28 11.87 0.28 -2.31
CA ASN A 28 11.85 1.45 -3.19
C ASN A 28 13.04 1.57 -4.17
N PHE A 29 13.90 0.57 -4.24
CA PHE A 29 14.94 0.53 -5.28
C PHE A 29 14.27 0.53 -6.65
N GLN A 30 14.70 1.43 -7.53
CA GLN A 30 14.24 1.45 -8.92
C GLN A 30 14.91 0.30 -9.69
N VAL A 31 14.11 -0.68 -10.06
CA VAL A 31 14.58 -1.83 -10.87
C VAL A 31 15.09 -1.33 -12.21
N PRO A 32 16.24 -1.82 -12.69
CA PRO A 32 16.76 -1.48 -14.00
C PRO A 32 15.72 -1.72 -15.11
N SER A 33 15.87 -1.01 -16.23
CA SER A 33 14.92 -1.12 -17.35
C SER A 33 14.86 -2.54 -17.91
N GLU A 34 13.78 -2.85 -18.63
CA GLU A 34 13.64 -4.14 -19.34
C GLU A 34 14.83 -4.41 -20.26
N ASP A 35 15.45 -3.36 -20.82
CA ASP A 35 16.62 -3.45 -21.69
C ASP A 35 17.90 -3.77 -20.94
N ASP A 36 18.13 -3.09 -19.83
CA ASP A 36 19.30 -3.34 -18.98
C ASP A 36 19.26 -4.75 -18.40
N LEU A 37 18.08 -5.20 -17.97
CA LEU A 37 17.89 -6.57 -17.50
C LEU A 37 18.05 -7.60 -18.60
N ALA A 38 17.56 -7.31 -19.82
CA ALA A 38 17.76 -8.18 -20.97
C ALA A 38 19.26 -8.38 -21.29
N GLY A 39 20.03 -7.29 -21.22
CA GLY A 39 21.49 -7.36 -21.33
C GLY A 39 22.14 -8.15 -20.19
N THR A 40 21.76 -7.88 -18.94
CA THR A 40 22.32 -8.52 -17.74
C THR A 40 22.08 -10.03 -17.73
N PHE A 41 20.89 -10.48 -18.12
CA PHE A 41 20.52 -11.90 -18.10
C PHE A 41 20.69 -12.60 -19.45
N SER A 42 21.22 -11.92 -20.46
CA SER A 42 21.32 -12.45 -21.83
C SER A 42 20.00 -13.02 -22.33
N ALA A 43 18.89 -12.34 -22.04
CA ALA A 43 17.53 -12.79 -22.27
C ALA A 43 16.80 -11.86 -23.26
N SER A 44 15.71 -12.35 -23.87
CA SER A 44 14.85 -11.47 -24.65
C SER A 44 14.06 -10.50 -23.74
N ARG A 45 13.73 -9.30 -24.25
CA ARG A 45 12.85 -8.35 -23.55
C ARG A 45 11.51 -8.99 -23.13
N LEU A 46 10.96 -9.87 -23.96
CA LEU A 46 9.71 -10.57 -23.65
C LEU A 46 9.85 -11.50 -22.43
N THR A 47 11.00 -12.18 -22.32
CA THR A 47 11.31 -13.06 -21.19
C THR A 47 11.46 -12.25 -19.88
N VAL A 48 12.19 -11.13 -19.95
CA VAL A 48 12.33 -10.21 -18.81
C VAL A 48 10.97 -9.61 -18.40
N ARG A 49 10.21 -9.12 -19.37
CA ARG A 49 8.87 -8.57 -19.12
C ARG A 49 7.94 -9.58 -18.46
N ARG A 50 8.00 -10.86 -18.87
CA ARG A 50 7.23 -11.91 -18.20
C ARG A 50 7.65 -12.08 -16.75
N ALA A 51 8.95 -12.16 -16.47
CA ALA A 51 9.45 -12.26 -15.08
C ALA A 51 9.02 -11.08 -14.21
N LEU A 52 9.14 -9.85 -14.74
CA LEU A 52 8.72 -8.65 -14.02
C LEU A 52 7.20 -8.61 -13.78
N ARG A 53 6.39 -9.06 -14.75
CA ARG A 53 4.92 -9.15 -14.56
C ARG A 53 4.54 -10.16 -13.47
N GLU A 54 5.22 -11.31 -13.41
CA GLU A 54 4.97 -12.29 -12.35
C GLU A 54 5.36 -11.72 -10.98
N LEU A 55 6.52 -11.04 -10.86
CA LEU A 55 6.92 -10.35 -9.63
C LEU A 55 5.95 -9.21 -9.24
N GLN A 56 5.35 -8.53 -10.23
CA GLN A 56 4.29 -7.55 -9.97
C GLN A 56 3.01 -8.24 -9.47
N ALA A 57 2.60 -9.35 -10.09
CA ALA A 57 1.44 -10.13 -9.65
C ALA A 57 1.64 -10.70 -8.23
N ASP A 58 2.88 -11.10 -7.89
CA ASP A 58 3.24 -11.56 -6.54
C ASP A 58 3.39 -10.38 -5.56
N GLY A 59 3.28 -9.14 -6.05
CA GLY A 59 3.39 -7.93 -5.26
C GLY A 59 4.78 -7.67 -4.69
N VAL A 60 5.80 -8.14 -5.37
CA VAL A 60 7.21 -7.88 -5.05
C VAL A 60 7.70 -6.60 -5.72
N LEU A 61 7.14 -6.29 -6.89
CA LEU A 61 7.46 -5.10 -7.67
C LEU A 61 6.21 -4.26 -7.95
N LEU A 62 6.37 -2.95 -8.00
CA LEU A 62 5.37 -1.98 -8.41
C LEU A 62 5.80 -1.28 -9.70
N ARG A 63 4.97 -1.30 -10.74
CA ARG A 63 5.20 -0.54 -11.95
C ARG A 63 4.43 0.78 -11.90
N ILE A 64 5.13 1.88 -12.12
CA ILE A 64 4.55 3.22 -12.17
C ILE A 64 4.71 3.72 -13.60
N GLN A 65 3.59 4.03 -14.24
CA GLN A 65 3.60 4.52 -15.62
C GLN A 65 4.43 5.81 -15.73
N GLY A 66 5.35 5.84 -16.69
CA GLY A 66 6.26 6.97 -16.92
C GLY A 66 7.42 7.12 -15.94
N ARG A 67 7.47 6.33 -14.84
CA ARG A 67 8.51 6.45 -13.80
C ARG A 67 9.38 5.20 -13.65
N GLY A 68 8.89 4.02 -14.04
CA GLY A 68 9.66 2.77 -13.95
C GLY A 68 9.04 1.71 -13.05
N THR A 69 9.82 0.69 -12.74
CA THR A 69 9.45 -0.41 -11.84
C THR A 69 10.27 -0.30 -10.55
N PHE A 70 9.63 -0.53 -9.40
CA PHE A 70 10.24 -0.34 -8.09
C PHE A 70 10.05 -1.59 -7.23
N VAL A 71 11.02 -1.88 -6.37
CA VAL A 71 10.91 -2.94 -5.36
C VAL A 71 9.91 -2.50 -4.29
N ILE A 72 8.88 -3.31 -4.10
CA ILE A 72 8.04 -3.19 -2.91
C ILE A 72 8.86 -3.82 -1.78
N GLY A 73 9.17 -3.05 -0.74
CA GLY A 73 9.94 -3.56 0.40
C GLY A 73 9.33 -4.81 1.01
N PRO A 74 10.03 -5.53 1.90
CA PRO A 74 9.49 -6.71 2.53
C PRO A 74 8.12 -6.34 3.09
N ARG A 75 7.08 -6.87 2.42
CA ARG A 75 5.73 -6.76 2.95
C ARG A 75 5.82 -7.38 4.32
N MET A 76 5.65 -6.56 5.35
CA MET A 76 5.30 -7.13 6.63
C MET A 76 4.10 -8.03 6.35
N GLN A 77 4.35 -9.35 6.39
CA GLN A 77 3.30 -10.35 6.30
C GLN A 77 2.43 -10.27 7.57
N CYS A 78 1.84 -9.11 7.80
CA CYS A 78 0.64 -9.02 8.62
C CYS A 78 -0.50 -9.56 7.77
N ALA A 79 -0.71 -10.84 7.92
CA ALA A 79 -1.35 -11.79 7.01
C ALA A 79 -2.86 -11.60 6.83
N ILE A 80 -3.49 -10.48 7.17
CA ILE A 80 -4.94 -10.39 7.05
C ILE A 80 -5.41 -9.27 6.12
N PHE A 81 -4.77 -8.09 6.07
CA PHE A 81 -5.25 -7.00 5.21
C PHE A 81 -4.10 -6.18 4.63
N ASN A 82 -3.59 -6.62 3.49
CA ASN A 82 -2.79 -5.76 2.64
C ASN A 82 -3.77 -4.87 1.86
N LEU A 83 -4.04 -3.68 2.38
CA LEU A 83 -4.88 -2.71 1.69
C LEU A 83 -4.02 -2.05 0.61
N PRO A 84 -4.33 -2.25 -0.68
CA PRO A 84 -3.65 -1.55 -1.75
C PRO A 84 -3.86 -0.05 -1.63
N ASP A 85 -2.97 0.72 -2.22
CA ASP A 85 -3.17 2.15 -2.41
C ASP A 85 -4.34 2.39 -3.37
N ALA A 86 -5.12 3.46 -3.16
CA ALA A 86 -6.29 3.76 -4.00
C ALA A 86 -5.92 3.87 -5.49
N SER A 87 -4.74 4.43 -5.81
CA SER A 87 -4.29 4.52 -7.20
C SER A 87 -3.91 3.16 -7.79
N GLU A 88 -3.31 2.28 -7.00
CA GLU A 88 -2.99 0.92 -7.43
C GLU A 88 -4.27 0.12 -7.72
N GLU A 89 -5.26 0.23 -6.84
CA GLU A 89 -6.54 -0.49 -6.97
C GLU A 89 -7.29 -0.07 -8.23
N VAL A 90 -7.39 1.23 -8.49
CA VAL A 90 -8.03 1.78 -9.69
C VAL A 90 -7.28 1.39 -10.97
N ILE A 91 -5.95 1.44 -10.96
CA ILE A 91 -5.15 1.03 -12.12
C ILE A 91 -5.30 -0.48 -12.39
N MET A 92 -5.38 -1.29 -11.35
CA MET A 92 -5.60 -2.75 -11.49
C MET A 92 -7.00 -3.08 -12.04
N SER A 93 -8.02 -2.26 -11.74
CA SER A 93 -9.36 -2.39 -12.33
C SER A 93 -9.45 -1.90 -13.76
N GLY A 94 -8.42 -1.19 -14.26
CA GLY A 94 -8.36 -0.62 -15.60
C GLY A 94 -8.92 0.81 -15.69
N GLY A 95 -9.27 1.41 -14.56
CA GLY A 95 -9.77 2.80 -14.46
C GLY A 95 -8.66 3.85 -14.42
N ALA A 96 -9.04 5.11 -14.52
CA ALA A 96 -8.17 6.27 -14.36
C ALA A 96 -8.33 6.85 -12.95
N HIS A 97 -7.25 6.76 -12.15
CA HIS A 97 -7.21 7.35 -10.82
C HIS A 97 -6.94 8.86 -10.89
N SER A 98 -7.62 9.62 -10.06
CA SER A 98 -7.29 11.02 -9.75
C SER A 98 -7.56 11.31 -8.28
N SER A 99 -6.92 12.36 -7.75
CA SER A 99 -7.14 12.80 -6.38
C SER A 99 -7.40 14.30 -6.31
N ARG A 100 -8.21 14.68 -5.32
CA ARG A 100 -8.45 16.07 -4.96
C ARG A 100 -8.03 16.27 -3.53
N VAL A 101 -7.10 17.21 -3.31
CA VAL A 101 -6.66 17.60 -1.97
C VAL A 101 -7.71 18.52 -1.37
N LEU A 102 -8.33 18.09 -0.27
CA LEU A 102 -9.32 18.86 0.47
C LEU A 102 -8.68 19.69 1.59
N GLN A 103 -7.70 19.10 2.29
CA GLN A 103 -6.90 19.77 3.33
C GLN A 103 -5.46 19.25 3.29
N HIS A 104 -4.48 20.12 3.55
CA HIS A 104 -3.06 19.76 3.63
C HIS A 104 -2.36 20.82 4.47
N GLU A 105 -2.16 20.54 5.76
CA GLU A 105 -1.78 21.56 6.75
C GLU A 105 -1.00 20.99 7.93
N VAL A 106 -0.35 21.87 8.71
CA VAL A 106 0.12 21.55 10.07
C VAL A 106 -1.04 21.76 11.03
N LEU A 107 -1.34 20.78 11.87
CA LEU A 107 -2.33 20.96 12.94
C LEU A 107 -1.75 21.85 14.05
N SER A 108 -2.48 22.93 14.41
CA SER A 108 -2.09 23.81 15.51
C SER A 108 -1.94 23.05 16.82
N ALA A 109 -1.11 23.56 17.74
CA ALA A 109 -0.75 22.86 18.98
C ALA A 109 -1.95 22.51 19.88
N ASP A 110 -3.00 23.33 19.83
CA ASP A 110 -4.26 23.19 20.55
C ASP A 110 -5.32 22.33 19.83
N ASN A 111 -5.04 21.90 18.61
CA ASN A 111 -6.00 21.13 17.83
C ASN A 111 -6.18 19.72 18.43
N PRO A 112 -7.38 19.33 18.90
CA PRO A 112 -7.60 18.05 19.54
C PRO A 112 -7.36 16.84 18.59
N ARG A 113 -7.40 17.06 17.28
CA ARG A 113 -7.11 16.01 16.28
C ARG A 113 -5.66 15.51 16.32
N ARG A 114 -4.72 16.28 16.89
CA ARG A 114 -3.34 15.83 17.09
C ARG A 114 -3.25 14.55 17.93
N ASN A 115 -4.17 14.39 18.88
CA ASN A 115 -4.22 13.19 19.74
C ASN A 115 -4.53 11.91 18.96
N MET A 116 -5.02 12.03 17.75
CA MET A 116 -5.27 10.85 16.88
C MET A 116 -4.00 10.08 16.58
N LEU A 117 -2.87 10.76 16.42
CA LEU A 117 -1.59 10.11 16.10
C LEU A 117 -0.91 9.51 17.34
N GLN A 118 -1.18 10.01 18.54
CA GLN A 118 -0.51 9.59 19.79
C GLN A 118 1.03 9.75 19.75
N SER A 119 1.52 10.74 19.01
CA SER A 119 2.95 11.10 18.97
C SER A 119 3.35 11.97 20.16
N SER A 120 4.67 12.20 20.32
CA SER A 120 5.16 13.15 21.32
C SER A 120 4.51 14.54 21.13
N PRO A 121 4.10 15.22 22.20
CA PRO A 121 3.52 16.58 22.12
C PRO A 121 4.45 17.59 21.45
N GLU A 122 5.76 17.36 21.49
CA GLU A 122 6.77 18.24 20.90
C GLU A 122 6.82 18.15 19.35
N ASN A 123 6.38 17.02 18.78
CA ASN A 123 6.38 16.85 17.34
C ASN A 123 5.16 17.54 16.72
N GLU A 124 5.36 18.23 15.63
CA GLU A 124 4.23 18.69 14.82
C GLU A 124 3.49 17.49 14.22
N VAL A 125 2.19 17.65 14.02
CA VAL A 125 1.35 16.68 13.33
C VAL A 125 0.89 17.30 12.03
N TYR A 126 1.31 16.70 10.92
CA TYR A 126 0.83 17.05 9.61
C TYR A 126 -0.48 16.35 9.34
N TYR A 127 -1.39 17.02 8.69
CA TYR A 127 -2.70 16.50 8.34
C TYR A 127 -2.97 16.66 6.85
N SER A 128 -3.49 15.61 6.25
CA SER A 128 -4.03 15.68 4.88
C SER A 128 -5.39 15.01 4.81
N LYS A 129 -6.28 15.59 4.00
CA LYS A 129 -7.57 15.01 3.63
C LYS A 129 -7.69 15.04 2.12
N LEU A 130 -7.89 13.88 1.53
CA LEU A 130 -8.00 13.70 0.08
C LEU A 130 -9.29 12.99 -0.28
N LEU A 131 -9.80 13.30 -1.46
CA LEU A 131 -10.84 12.56 -2.14
C LEU A 131 -10.20 11.85 -3.33
N HIS A 132 -10.26 10.51 -3.34
CA HIS A 132 -9.82 9.70 -4.46
C HIS A 132 -10.99 9.39 -5.39
N LEU A 133 -10.73 9.42 -6.69
CA LEU A 133 -11.73 9.22 -7.73
C LEU A 133 -11.24 8.16 -8.73
N GLU A 134 -12.17 7.34 -9.21
CA GLU A 134 -12.02 6.44 -10.36
C GLU A 134 -12.91 6.97 -11.49
N ASP A 135 -12.32 7.31 -12.63
CA ASP A 135 -13.04 7.87 -13.78
C ASP A 135 -13.95 9.06 -13.41
N GLY A 136 -13.50 9.90 -12.46
CA GLY A 136 -14.24 11.05 -11.94
C GLY A 136 -15.29 10.73 -10.88
N THR A 137 -15.53 9.46 -10.56
CA THR A 137 -16.46 9.04 -9.50
C THR A 137 -15.72 8.92 -8.17
N PRO A 138 -16.19 9.55 -7.07
CA PRO A 138 -15.59 9.41 -5.75
C PRO A 138 -15.65 7.97 -5.24
N ILE A 139 -14.49 7.45 -4.82
CA ILE A 139 -14.36 6.07 -4.32
C ILE A 139 -13.87 5.99 -2.87
N GLN A 140 -13.13 7.02 -2.40
CA GLN A 140 -12.53 7.00 -1.07
C GLN A 140 -12.28 8.41 -0.56
N ILE A 141 -12.54 8.63 0.73
CA ILE A 141 -11.96 9.73 1.50
C ILE A 141 -10.78 9.17 2.29
N GLU A 142 -9.62 9.80 2.14
CA GLU A 142 -8.43 9.51 2.94
C GLU A 142 -8.18 10.67 3.90
N GLU A 143 -8.17 10.43 5.21
CA GLU A 143 -7.67 11.34 6.24
C GLU A 143 -6.37 10.77 6.82
N ARG A 144 -5.34 11.59 6.93
CA ARG A 144 -4.05 11.12 7.41
C ARG A 144 -3.42 12.11 8.38
N TYR A 145 -2.95 11.57 9.49
CA TYR A 145 -2.14 12.25 10.50
C TYR A 145 -0.74 11.70 10.41
N VAL A 146 0.27 12.56 10.29
CA VAL A 146 1.66 12.18 10.04
C VAL A 146 2.57 12.85 11.04
N ASN A 147 3.47 12.09 11.62
CA ASN A 147 4.51 12.59 12.52
C ASN A 147 5.58 13.33 11.71
N SER A 148 5.74 14.63 11.96
CA SER A 148 6.70 15.47 11.24
C SER A 148 8.15 14.98 11.41
N ALA A 149 8.49 14.41 12.57
CA ALA A 149 9.82 13.89 12.82
C ALA A 149 10.16 12.64 11.97
N GLU A 150 9.13 11.87 11.56
CA GLU A 150 9.27 10.67 10.74
C GLU A 150 9.14 10.95 9.23
N ALA A 151 8.49 12.06 8.87
CA ALA A 151 8.22 12.44 7.48
C ALA A 151 8.29 13.97 7.30
N PRO A 152 9.47 14.59 7.47
CA PRO A 152 9.60 16.06 7.51
C PRO A 152 9.17 16.74 6.20
N ASP A 153 9.34 16.08 5.06
CA ASP A 153 9.03 16.65 3.74
C ASP A 153 7.59 16.35 3.26
N TYR A 154 6.74 15.79 4.13
CA TYR A 154 5.39 15.37 3.76
C TYR A 154 4.53 16.53 3.23
N LEU A 155 4.60 17.69 3.86
CA LEU A 155 3.82 18.87 3.47
C LEU A 155 4.31 19.53 2.16
N GLN A 156 5.49 19.19 1.69
CA GLN A 156 6.05 19.73 0.45
C GLN A 156 5.56 18.95 -0.78
N GLN A 157 4.77 17.89 -0.58
CA GLN A 157 4.34 17.01 -1.65
C GLN A 157 3.05 17.47 -2.31
N ASP A 158 2.99 17.31 -3.63
CA ASP A 158 1.74 17.50 -4.39
C ASP A 158 0.98 16.18 -4.50
N PHE A 159 0.00 16.02 -3.64
CA PHE A 159 -0.83 14.81 -3.60
C PHE A 159 -1.90 14.74 -4.69
N THR A 160 -1.91 15.67 -5.63
CA THR A 160 -2.66 15.50 -6.89
C THR A 160 -1.87 14.66 -7.90
N LEU A 161 -0.55 14.59 -7.76
CA LEU A 161 0.35 13.84 -8.66
C LEU A 161 0.75 12.47 -8.13
N ILE A 162 0.84 12.33 -6.81
CA ILE A 162 1.20 11.09 -6.12
C ILE A 162 0.28 10.90 -4.92
N THR A 163 0.03 9.67 -4.51
CA THR A 163 -0.74 9.44 -3.28
C THR A 163 0.12 9.59 -2.03
N PRO A 164 -0.46 9.96 -0.87
CA PRO A 164 0.26 9.97 0.39
C PRO A 164 0.84 8.59 0.76
N SER A 165 0.11 7.52 0.50
CA SER A 165 0.56 6.15 0.76
C SER A 165 1.80 5.80 -0.05
N PHE A 166 1.79 6.13 -1.34
CA PHE A 166 2.94 5.90 -2.22
C PHE A 166 4.17 6.68 -1.77
N TRP A 167 4.00 7.96 -1.42
CA TRP A 167 5.11 8.80 -0.96
C TRP A 167 5.68 8.29 0.37
N LEU A 168 4.82 8.00 1.36
CA LEU A 168 5.24 7.51 2.67
C LEU A 168 5.96 6.17 2.59
N LEU A 169 5.48 5.24 1.75
CA LEU A 169 6.15 3.95 1.53
C LEU A 169 7.60 4.12 1.06
N ARG A 170 7.92 5.21 0.39
CA ARG A 170 9.26 5.49 -0.16
C ARG A 170 10.16 6.29 0.78
N ASN A 171 9.57 7.06 1.67
CA ASN A 171 10.29 8.08 2.43
C ASN A 171 10.24 7.83 3.94
N THR A 172 9.55 6.79 4.39
CA THR A 172 9.48 6.41 5.80
C THR A 172 9.77 4.93 6.00
N ILE A 173 10.26 4.60 7.19
CA ILE A 173 10.42 3.21 7.62
C ILE A 173 9.24 2.86 8.52
N VAL A 174 8.55 1.76 8.20
CA VAL A 174 7.46 1.23 9.01
C VAL A 174 7.81 -0.19 9.44
N THR A 175 7.80 -0.45 10.74
CA THR A 175 8.07 -1.78 11.32
C THR A 175 6.81 -2.48 11.81
N THR A 176 5.75 -1.73 12.11
CA THR A 176 4.47 -2.28 12.59
C THR A 176 3.30 -1.56 11.93
N VAL A 177 2.27 -2.33 11.57
CA VAL A 177 1.00 -1.83 11.01
C VAL A 177 -0.15 -2.49 11.76
N ASP A 178 -1.11 -1.69 12.18
CA ASP A 178 -2.40 -2.14 12.72
C ASP A 178 -3.52 -1.62 11.84
N ASN A 179 -4.49 -2.48 11.53
CA ASN A 179 -5.67 -2.12 10.75
C ASN A 179 -6.93 -2.55 11.49
N THR A 180 -7.83 -1.62 11.71
CA THR A 180 -9.18 -1.89 12.21
C THR A 180 -10.21 -1.54 11.15
N ILE A 181 -11.11 -2.47 10.83
CA ILE A 181 -12.15 -2.26 9.83
C ILE A 181 -13.51 -2.25 10.50
N ARG A 182 -14.31 -1.24 10.17
CA ARG A 182 -15.65 -1.07 10.75
C ARG A 182 -16.64 -0.62 9.67
N ALA A 183 -17.87 -1.09 9.78
CA ALA A 183 -19.00 -0.47 9.08
C ALA A 183 -19.41 0.79 9.85
N ILE A 184 -19.62 1.88 9.16
CA ILE A 184 -20.09 3.16 9.71
C ILE A 184 -21.27 3.70 8.92
N ARG A 185 -22.04 4.58 9.55
CA ARG A 185 -22.96 5.48 8.83
C ARG A 185 -22.17 6.73 8.42
N ALA A 186 -22.37 7.14 7.18
CA ALA A 186 -21.80 8.39 6.70
C ALA A 186 -22.51 9.58 7.34
N ASP A 187 -21.74 10.52 7.87
CA ASP A 187 -22.24 11.85 8.21
C ASP A 187 -22.47 12.69 6.94
N GLU A 188 -22.90 13.91 7.10
CA GLU A 188 -23.24 14.79 5.97
C GLU A 188 -22.01 15.10 5.09
N GLU A 189 -20.87 15.41 5.73
CA GLU A 189 -19.62 15.70 5.01
C GLU A 189 -19.14 14.51 4.17
N ILE A 190 -19.18 13.31 4.72
CA ILE A 190 -18.82 12.06 4.03
C ILE A 190 -19.77 11.81 2.85
N ARG A 191 -21.08 11.99 3.08
CA ARG A 191 -22.08 11.76 2.03
C ARG A 191 -21.93 12.70 0.84
N GLU A 192 -21.76 14.00 1.11
CA GLU A 192 -21.56 14.99 0.08
C GLU A 192 -20.26 14.72 -0.71
N SER A 193 -19.15 14.45 0.01
CA SER A 193 -17.86 14.19 -0.62
C SER A 193 -17.88 12.94 -1.48
N LEU A 194 -18.48 11.85 -1.01
CA LEU A 194 -18.56 10.56 -1.72
C LEU A 194 -19.72 10.47 -2.69
N GLN A 195 -20.63 11.48 -2.71
CA GLN A 195 -21.84 11.49 -3.54
C GLN A 195 -22.67 10.23 -3.32
N ILE A 196 -23.03 9.95 -2.06
CA ILE A 196 -23.78 8.77 -1.65
C ILE A 196 -25.06 9.14 -0.92
N ASP A 197 -26.04 8.22 -0.94
CA ASP A 197 -27.31 8.35 -0.24
C ASP A 197 -27.14 8.19 1.29
N ILE A 198 -28.09 8.77 2.06
CA ILE A 198 -28.12 8.69 3.52
C ILE A 198 -28.24 7.25 4.06
N SER A 199 -28.86 6.37 3.28
CA SER A 199 -29.06 4.97 3.62
C SER A 199 -27.83 4.10 3.34
N GLN A 200 -26.84 4.64 2.60
CA GLN A 200 -25.70 3.87 2.15
C GLN A 200 -24.66 3.71 3.26
N PRO A 201 -24.31 2.48 3.66
CA PRO A 201 -23.26 2.23 4.63
C PRO A 201 -21.89 2.49 4.02
N CYS A 202 -20.94 2.85 4.86
CA CYS A 202 -19.54 2.96 4.48
C CYS A 202 -18.67 1.95 5.26
N LEU A 203 -17.58 1.54 4.65
CA LEU A 203 -16.48 0.88 5.34
C LEU A 203 -15.47 1.94 5.75
N LEU A 204 -15.08 1.91 7.03
CA LEU A 204 -13.98 2.69 7.57
C LEU A 204 -12.84 1.74 7.88
N VAL A 205 -11.69 1.99 7.29
CA VAL A 205 -10.43 1.37 7.66
C VAL A 205 -9.61 2.39 8.44
N ASP A 206 -9.32 2.08 9.69
CA ASP A 206 -8.44 2.86 10.56
C ASP A 206 -7.10 2.13 10.61
N ARG A 207 -6.05 2.74 10.05
CA ARG A 207 -4.70 2.19 9.97
C ARG A 207 -3.75 3.02 10.80
N GLN A 208 -2.98 2.37 11.64
CA GLN A 208 -1.88 3.00 12.36
C GLN A 208 -0.57 2.32 12.03
N THR A 209 0.50 3.10 11.89
CA THR A 209 1.84 2.60 11.57
C THR A 209 2.86 3.13 12.55
N TRP A 210 3.88 2.29 12.84
CA TRP A 210 4.98 2.64 13.74
C TRP A 210 6.34 2.25 13.15
N ARG A 211 7.36 2.98 13.56
CA ARG A 211 8.77 2.60 13.44
C ARG A 211 9.30 2.35 14.84
N ASP A 212 9.59 1.10 15.17
CA ASP A 212 10.18 0.70 16.47
C ASP A 212 9.43 1.29 17.69
N GLY A 213 8.11 1.28 17.62
CA GLY A 213 7.23 1.82 18.65
C GLY A 213 6.93 3.32 18.55
N ILE A 214 7.61 4.06 17.67
CA ILE A 214 7.33 5.49 17.40
C ILE A 214 6.20 5.58 16.38
N PRO A 215 5.09 6.29 16.65
CA PRO A 215 4.02 6.49 15.69
C PRO A 215 4.52 7.26 14.46
N VAL A 216 4.32 6.69 13.27
CA VAL A 216 4.64 7.32 11.99
C VAL A 216 3.40 7.98 11.40
N THR A 217 2.33 7.19 11.22
CA THR A 217 1.06 7.71 10.69
C THR A 217 -0.15 7.08 11.38
N ARG A 218 -1.26 7.83 11.40
CA ARG A 218 -2.60 7.28 11.53
C ARG A 218 -3.45 7.72 10.37
N SER A 219 -4.09 6.78 9.70
CA SER A 219 -4.87 7.03 8.49
C SER A 219 -6.27 6.45 8.62
N ARG A 220 -7.25 7.17 8.12
CA ARG A 220 -8.65 6.73 8.06
C ARG A 220 -9.09 6.76 6.61
N PHE A 221 -9.47 5.61 6.11
CA PHE A 221 -9.95 5.45 4.74
C PHE A 221 -11.45 5.11 4.80
N THR A 222 -12.26 5.99 4.26
CA THR A 222 -13.72 5.81 4.21
C THR A 222 -14.15 5.50 2.79
N TYR A 223 -14.80 4.36 2.61
CA TYR A 223 -15.25 3.85 1.31
C TYR A 223 -16.76 3.70 1.28
N PRO A 224 -17.43 4.05 0.17
CA PRO A 224 -18.82 3.63 -0.05
C PRO A 224 -18.95 2.12 -0.07
N GLY A 225 -19.90 1.56 0.67
CA GLY A 225 -20.02 0.12 0.82
C GLY A 225 -20.44 -0.64 -0.44
N ASP A 226 -21.01 0.04 -1.42
CA ASP A 226 -21.37 -0.51 -2.73
C ASP A 226 -20.22 -0.45 -3.75
N ARG A 227 -19.22 0.42 -3.51
CA ARG A 227 -18.09 0.65 -4.43
C ARG A 227 -16.81 -0.03 -3.97
N TYR A 228 -16.79 -0.63 -2.77
CA TYR A 228 -15.58 -1.19 -2.20
C TYR A 228 -15.79 -2.58 -1.60
N ARG A 229 -14.82 -3.48 -1.85
CA ARG A 229 -14.81 -4.85 -1.31
C ARG A 229 -13.42 -5.19 -0.79
N LEU A 230 -13.33 -5.58 0.46
CA LEU A 230 -12.14 -6.18 1.01
C LEU A 230 -12.09 -7.67 0.66
N ARG A 231 -11.05 -8.09 -0.04
CA ARG A 231 -10.81 -9.50 -0.37
C ARG A 231 -9.44 -9.90 0.14
N SER A 232 -9.40 -10.94 0.95
CA SER A 232 -8.17 -11.64 1.31
C SER A 232 -8.28 -13.08 0.84
N SER A 233 -7.25 -13.58 0.16
CA SER A 233 -7.14 -14.99 -0.22
C SER A 233 -5.79 -15.52 0.20
N HIS A 234 -5.78 -16.67 0.85
CA HIS A 234 -4.56 -17.39 1.22
C HIS A 234 -4.81 -18.88 1.11
N GLU A 235 -3.76 -19.62 0.77
CA GLU A 235 -3.84 -21.09 0.74
C GLU A 235 -4.01 -21.61 2.17
N ALA A 236 -5.09 -22.37 2.40
CA ALA A 236 -5.25 -23.10 3.64
C ALA A 236 -4.25 -24.27 3.66
N ARG A 237 -3.24 -24.19 4.51
CA ARG A 237 -2.42 -25.39 4.79
C ARG A 237 -3.30 -26.41 5.48
N ALA A 238 -3.54 -27.56 4.82
CA ALA A 238 -4.21 -28.70 5.42
C ALA A 238 -3.35 -29.20 6.60
N THR A 239 -3.73 -28.83 7.81
CA THR A 239 -3.17 -29.46 9.01
C THR A 239 -3.74 -30.87 9.07
N ARG A 240 -2.95 -31.88 8.70
CA ARG A 240 -3.29 -33.28 8.99
C ARG A 240 -3.37 -33.39 10.51
N VAL A 241 -4.56 -33.48 11.03
CA VAL A 241 -4.78 -33.94 12.41
C VAL A 241 -4.37 -35.43 12.39
N ASN A 242 -3.19 -35.73 12.92
CA ASN A 242 -2.82 -37.10 13.19
C ASN A 242 -3.82 -37.62 14.23
N ALA A 243 -4.75 -38.45 13.78
CA ALA A 243 -5.55 -39.27 14.66
C ALA A 243 -4.56 -40.14 15.47
N VAL A 244 -4.39 -39.79 16.73
CA VAL A 244 -3.70 -40.69 17.71
C VAL A 244 -4.58 -41.92 17.82
N ASN A 245 -4.14 -42.99 17.18
CA ASN A 245 -4.68 -44.32 17.42
C ASN A 245 -4.41 -44.70 18.87
N SER A 246 -5.39 -44.50 19.71
CA SER A 246 -5.51 -45.21 20.99
C SER A 246 -5.88 -46.66 20.67
N SER A 247 -4.88 -47.50 20.61
CA SER A 247 -5.04 -48.98 20.66
C SER A 247 -4.41 -49.45 21.95
N ARG A 248 -5.25 -49.92 22.79
CA ARG A 248 -5.10 -50.84 23.95
C ARG A 248 -3.73 -51.45 24.18
#